data_d5a903d9863c6a1be31943768d669af2
#
_entry.id   d5a903d9863c6a1be31943768d669af2
#
_cell.length_a   1.000
_cell.length_b   1.000
_cell.length_c   1.000
_cell.angle_alpha   90.00
_cell.angle_beta   90.00
_cell.angle_gamma   90.00
#
_symmetry.space_group_name_H-M   'P 1'
#
loop_
_entity.id
_entity.type
_entity.pdbx_description
1 polymer ?
#
loop_
_entity_poly.entity_id
_entity_poly.type
_entity_poly.pdbx_seq_one_letter_code
_entity_poly.pdbx_strand_id
1 'polypeptide(L)'
;MVRTVAKRQFGVSTRLYQHQRLSREHLGEIAAHGFETVEVVADRQHVDFHNPAVVADLQQWLAEARLELHGVDVPIGTASEDSDQALFMARRLPMRMLVVHAGKPREAAREVERLAGLASPLGVAIAVDSSSDSMSPAGSLVHFVETLDAAAGICFDFAHAQRGGDLVDAIETVSEHLITTHVPVDSAIDWPSALTAVQKVGYEGPFVFDIAGRMAAKETLQRARRVRERFEKLLCMSI
;
A
#
# COMPACT_ATOMS: atom_id res chain seq x y z
N MET A 1 6.56 -28.60 -16.54
CA MET A 1 7.27 -27.62 -15.68
C MET A 1 6.31 -27.24 -14.57
N VAL A 2 6.61 -27.60 -13.32
CA VAL A 2 5.83 -27.15 -12.16
C VAL A 2 6.17 -25.66 -11.99
N ARG A 3 5.22 -24.77 -12.24
CA ARG A 3 5.35 -23.34 -11.92
C ARG A 3 5.46 -23.25 -10.39
N THR A 4 6.64 -22.93 -9.90
CA THR A 4 6.79 -22.59 -8.48
C THR A 4 5.99 -21.30 -8.26
N VAL A 5 4.82 -21.41 -7.63
CA VAL A 5 4.03 -20.23 -7.28
C VAL A 5 4.86 -19.43 -6.29
N ALA A 6 5.22 -18.21 -6.66
CA ALA A 6 5.95 -17.32 -5.76
C ALA A 6 5.10 -17.12 -4.50
N LYS A 7 5.72 -17.30 -3.33
CA LYS A 7 5.03 -17.08 -2.04
C LYS A 7 4.52 -15.63 -2.00
N ARG A 8 3.23 -15.46 -1.78
CA ARG A 8 2.62 -14.14 -1.63
C ARG A 8 3.20 -13.42 -0.41
N GLN A 9 3.57 -12.17 -0.59
CA GLN A 9 4.01 -11.32 0.52
C GLN A 9 2.80 -10.64 1.18
N PHE A 10 2.90 -10.47 2.49
CA PHE A 10 1.90 -9.78 3.29
C PHE A 10 2.56 -8.68 4.09
N GLY A 11 2.00 -7.49 4.01
CA GLY A 11 2.49 -6.30 4.68
C GLY A 11 1.48 -5.64 5.59
N VAL A 12 1.95 -4.68 6.37
CA VAL A 12 1.11 -3.82 7.22
C VAL A 12 1.52 -2.37 7.00
N SER A 13 0.52 -1.48 6.83
CA SER A 13 0.74 -0.04 6.86
C SER A 13 1.01 0.43 8.30
N THR A 14 2.03 1.27 8.47
CA THR A 14 2.32 1.89 9.77
C THR A 14 1.25 2.90 10.21
N ARG A 15 0.21 3.12 9.39
CA ARG A 15 -1.01 3.85 9.78
C ARG A 15 -1.62 3.31 11.08
N LEU A 16 -1.39 2.04 11.39
CA LEU A 16 -1.75 1.43 12.67
C LEU A 16 -1.20 2.22 13.87
N TYR A 17 -0.05 2.85 13.71
CA TYR A 17 0.66 3.62 14.75
C TYR A 17 0.70 5.13 14.44
N GLN A 18 -0.12 5.64 13.52
CA GLN A 18 -0.03 7.03 13.00
C GLN A 18 -0.09 8.13 14.06
N HIS A 19 -0.69 7.86 15.24
CA HIS A 19 -0.75 8.81 16.36
C HIS A 19 0.46 8.75 17.30
N GLN A 20 1.47 7.97 16.93
CA GLN A 20 2.70 7.80 17.67
C GLN A 20 3.89 7.98 16.73
N ARG A 21 5.04 8.38 17.28
CA ARG A 21 6.29 8.34 16.54
C ARG A 21 6.66 6.88 16.28
N LEU A 22 6.93 6.54 15.03
CA LEU A 22 7.35 5.20 14.66
C LEU A 22 8.66 4.85 15.38
N SER A 23 8.75 3.63 15.88
CA SER A 23 9.90 3.16 16.64
C SER A 23 10.29 1.73 16.24
N ARG A 24 11.46 1.31 16.70
CA ARG A 24 11.97 -0.05 16.54
C ARG A 24 10.99 -1.11 17.06
N GLU A 25 10.34 -0.83 18.20
CA GLU A 25 9.39 -1.74 18.84
C GLU A 25 8.17 -1.98 17.97
N HIS A 26 7.65 -0.94 17.29
CA HIS A 26 6.50 -1.06 16.39
C HIS A 26 6.83 -1.98 15.20
N LEU A 27 8.00 -1.83 14.58
CA LEU A 27 8.44 -2.70 13.49
C LEU A 27 8.69 -4.13 13.98
N GLY A 28 9.29 -4.28 15.17
CA GLY A 28 9.46 -5.58 15.82
C GLY A 28 8.12 -6.28 16.10
N GLU A 29 7.09 -5.52 16.51
CA GLU A 29 5.75 -6.06 16.73
C GLU A 29 5.10 -6.54 15.43
N ILE A 30 5.22 -5.78 14.32
CA ILE A 30 4.75 -6.19 13.00
C ILE A 30 5.44 -7.51 12.57
N ALA A 31 6.77 -7.57 12.67
CA ALA A 31 7.54 -8.76 12.31
C ALA A 31 7.17 -9.97 13.17
N ALA A 32 6.96 -9.79 14.47
CA ALA A 32 6.56 -10.87 15.40
C ALA A 32 5.19 -11.47 15.07
N HIS A 33 4.32 -10.72 14.37
CA HIS A 33 3.06 -11.24 13.84
C HIS A 33 3.20 -11.92 12.47
N GLY A 34 4.44 -12.03 11.95
CA GLY A 34 4.80 -12.80 10.75
C GLY A 34 4.58 -12.03 9.45
N PHE A 35 4.47 -10.72 9.47
CA PHE A 35 4.49 -9.89 8.27
C PHE A 35 5.91 -9.73 7.75
N GLU A 36 6.05 -9.61 6.44
CA GLU A 36 7.35 -9.59 5.75
C GLU A 36 7.67 -8.20 5.18
N THR A 37 6.64 -7.38 4.98
CA THR A 37 6.79 -6.03 4.43
C THR A 37 6.03 -5.00 5.26
N VAL A 38 6.45 -3.73 5.11
CA VAL A 38 5.72 -2.59 5.67
C VAL A 38 5.53 -1.51 4.62
N GLU A 39 4.46 -0.76 4.79
CA GLU A 39 4.26 0.52 4.15
C GLU A 39 4.31 1.60 5.22
N VAL A 40 5.12 2.64 4.99
CA VAL A 40 5.32 3.72 5.95
C VAL A 40 4.46 4.92 5.56
N VAL A 41 3.66 5.43 6.50
CA VAL A 41 2.89 6.66 6.29
C VAL A 41 3.81 7.87 6.41
N ALA A 42 3.83 8.70 5.38
CA ALA A 42 4.62 9.93 5.31
C ALA A 42 3.93 11.07 6.10
N ASP A 43 3.90 10.95 7.40
CA ASP A 43 3.51 11.99 8.34
C ASP A 43 4.74 12.34 9.19
N ARG A 44 5.14 13.63 9.22
CA ARG A 44 6.34 14.08 9.95
C ARG A 44 6.26 13.87 11.46
N GLN A 45 5.06 13.82 12.03
CA GLN A 45 4.88 13.49 13.44
C GLN A 45 5.11 12.00 13.70
N HIS A 46 4.82 11.18 12.69
CA HIS A 46 5.02 9.73 12.73
C HIS A 46 6.48 9.35 12.38
N VAL A 47 6.97 9.87 11.25
CA VAL A 47 8.36 9.68 10.79
C VAL A 47 8.88 11.01 10.25
N ASP A 48 9.86 11.63 10.91
CA ASP A 48 10.48 12.86 10.41
C ASP A 48 11.46 12.55 9.28
N PHE A 49 10.93 12.32 8.09
CA PHE A 49 11.70 11.98 6.88
C PHE A 49 12.56 13.14 6.35
N HIS A 50 12.43 14.37 6.88
CA HIS A 50 13.36 15.48 6.65
C HIS A 50 14.66 15.34 7.45
N ASN A 51 14.65 14.54 8.52
CA ASN A 51 15.83 14.31 9.34
C ASN A 51 16.59 13.06 8.86
N PRO A 52 17.81 13.22 8.30
CA PRO A 52 18.60 12.08 7.81
C PRO A 52 18.94 11.03 8.89
N ALA A 53 19.00 11.43 10.16
CA ALA A 53 19.25 10.49 11.26
C ALA A 53 18.04 9.59 11.49
N VAL A 54 16.81 10.16 11.45
CA VAL A 54 15.58 9.37 11.57
C VAL A 54 15.43 8.39 10.41
N VAL A 55 15.79 8.79 9.18
CA VAL A 55 15.78 7.88 8.02
C VAL A 55 16.82 6.77 8.18
N ALA A 56 18.00 7.06 8.75
CA ALA A 56 19.03 6.05 9.03
C ALA A 56 18.56 5.09 10.14
N ASP A 57 17.94 5.60 11.19
CA ASP A 57 17.33 4.77 12.25
C ASP A 57 16.26 3.84 11.67
N LEU A 58 15.37 4.36 10.82
CA LEU A 58 14.35 3.56 10.14
C LEU A 58 14.97 2.43 9.31
N GLN A 59 16.05 2.73 8.56
CA GLN A 59 16.80 1.72 7.81
C GLN A 59 17.34 0.61 8.71
N GLN A 60 17.93 0.98 9.84
CA GLN A 60 18.45 0.03 10.80
C GLN A 60 17.33 -0.83 11.40
N TRP A 61 16.22 -0.22 11.84
CA TRP A 61 15.09 -0.95 12.43
C TRP A 61 14.44 -1.92 11.47
N LEU A 62 14.28 -1.54 10.19
CA LEU A 62 13.78 -2.44 9.15
C LEU A 62 14.70 -3.66 8.97
N ALA A 63 16.01 -3.44 8.93
CA ALA A 63 16.99 -4.51 8.79
C ALA A 63 16.97 -5.46 10.01
N GLU A 64 16.92 -4.91 11.24
CA GLU A 64 16.84 -5.69 12.47
C GLU A 64 15.55 -6.51 12.57
N ALA A 65 14.41 -5.93 12.16
CA ALA A 65 13.13 -6.61 12.10
C ALA A 65 13.01 -7.57 10.91
N ARG A 66 13.94 -7.54 9.95
CA ARG A 66 13.89 -8.27 8.66
C ARG A 66 12.61 -7.95 7.88
N LEU A 67 12.22 -6.69 7.88
CA LEU A 67 11.08 -6.18 7.11
C LEU A 67 11.58 -5.47 5.87
N GLU A 68 10.91 -5.73 4.73
CA GLU A 68 11.13 -4.96 3.51
C GLU A 68 10.24 -3.72 3.54
N LEU A 69 10.76 -2.56 3.16
CA LEU A 69 9.96 -1.38 2.88
C LEU A 69 9.30 -1.55 1.51
N HIS A 70 8.01 -1.89 1.51
CA HIS A 70 7.25 -2.02 0.28
C HIS A 70 7.02 -0.67 -0.37
N GLY A 71 6.53 0.28 0.40
CA GLY A 71 6.22 1.62 -0.08
C GLY A 71 6.11 2.65 1.03
N VAL A 72 5.91 3.87 0.57
CA VAL A 72 5.57 5.01 1.42
C VAL A 72 4.24 5.55 0.97
N ASP A 73 3.31 5.68 1.91
CA ASP A 73 1.98 6.25 1.70
C ASP A 73 2.00 7.75 2.03
N VAL A 74 1.65 8.58 1.05
CA VAL A 74 1.58 10.05 1.18
C VAL A 74 0.12 10.45 1.40
N PRO A 75 -0.25 10.91 2.61
CA PRO A 75 -1.62 11.30 2.94
C PRO A 75 -2.14 12.44 2.06
N ILE A 76 -3.47 12.54 1.94
CA ILE A 76 -4.13 13.66 1.26
C ILE A 76 -3.74 14.97 1.93
N GLY A 77 -3.46 15.98 1.09
CA GLY A 77 -3.14 17.33 1.55
C GLY A 77 -1.71 17.50 2.04
N THR A 78 -0.86 16.48 1.87
CA THR A 78 0.58 16.61 2.09
C THR A 78 1.16 17.67 1.15
N ALA A 79 1.99 18.56 1.68
CA ALA A 79 2.66 19.57 0.86
C ALA A 79 3.62 18.91 -0.13
N SER A 80 3.79 19.49 -1.32
CA SER A 80 4.65 18.90 -2.36
C SER A 80 6.09 18.73 -1.90
N GLU A 81 6.62 19.62 -1.06
CA GLU A 81 7.96 19.49 -0.46
C GLU A 81 8.05 18.24 0.43
N ASP A 82 7.03 17.96 1.23
CA ASP A 82 6.98 16.77 2.06
C ASP A 82 6.85 15.49 1.21
N SER A 83 6.05 15.53 0.13
CA SER A 83 5.94 14.42 -0.82
C SER A 83 7.28 14.11 -1.50
N ASP A 84 8.04 15.15 -1.86
CA ASP A 84 9.38 15.01 -2.44
C ASP A 84 10.36 14.38 -1.45
N GLN A 85 10.36 14.84 -0.20
CA GLN A 85 11.25 14.29 0.82
C GLN A 85 10.87 12.84 1.16
N ALA A 86 9.59 12.51 1.21
CA ALA A 86 9.10 11.14 1.38
C ALA A 86 9.61 10.25 0.23
N LEU A 87 9.52 10.70 -1.00
CA LEU A 87 10.07 9.99 -2.16
C LEU A 87 11.60 9.86 -2.08
N PHE A 88 12.29 10.92 -1.66
CA PHE A 88 13.75 10.90 -1.59
C PHE A 88 14.32 9.98 -0.51
N MET A 89 13.49 9.45 0.40
CA MET A 89 13.91 8.32 1.23
C MET A 89 14.41 7.14 0.40
N ALA A 90 13.91 6.96 -0.83
CA ALA A 90 14.36 5.92 -1.77
C ALA A 90 15.86 5.96 -2.09
N ARG A 91 16.53 7.09 -1.87
CA ARG A 91 18.00 7.20 -2.01
C ARG A 91 18.77 6.43 -0.95
N ARG A 92 18.12 6.08 0.16
CA ARG A 92 18.71 5.38 1.31
C ARG A 92 18.02 4.07 1.63
N LEU A 93 16.71 4.02 1.41
CA LEU A 93 15.86 2.87 1.70
C LEU A 93 15.39 2.25 0.38
N PRO A 94 15.61 0.95 0.15
CA PRO A 94 15.09 0.27 -1.04
C PRO A 94 13.57 0.14 -0.94
N MET A 95 12.84 1.17 -1.33
CA MET A 95 11.39 1.14 -1.47
C MET A 95 10.99 0.91 -2.92
N ARG A 96 9.85 0.26 -3.14
CA ARG A 96 9.37 -0.10 -4.47
C ARG A 96 8.38 0.91 -5.04
N MET A 97 7.61 1.58 -4.18
CA MET A 97 6.57 2.50 -4.62
C MET A 97 6.29 3.63 -3.64
N LEU A 98 5.69 4.69 -4.18
CA LEU A 98 5.06 5.76 -3.45
C LEU A 98 3.55 5.69 -3.73
N VAL A 99 2.75 5.48 -2.69
CA VAL A 99 1.30 5.53 -2.76
C VAL A 99 0.86 6.98 -2.58
N VAL A 100 0.04 7.47 -3.49
CA VAL A 100 -0.47 8.84 -3.46
C VAL A 100 -1.99 8.84 -3.54
N HIS A 101 -2.63 9.64 -2.72
CA HIS A 101 -4.07 9.72 -2.70
C HIS A 101 -4.57 10.80 -3.65
N ALA A 102 -5.40 10.39 -4.62
CA ALA A 102 -6.01 11.31 -5.56
C ALA A 102 -7.16 12.08 -4.89
N GLY A 103 -6.94 13.37 -4.67
CA GLY A 103 -7.98 14.31 -4.27
C GLY A 103 -8.81 14.76 -5.47
N LYS A 104 -8.87 16.08 -5.73
CA LYS A 104 -9.53 16.60 -6.94
C LYS A 104 -8.75 16.20 -8.20
N PRO A 105 -9.38 15.59 -9.22
CA PRO A 105 -8.68 14.96 -10.34
C PRO A 105 -7.63 15.85 -11.05
N ARG A 106 -7.93 17.13 -11.30
CA ARG A 106 -6.99 18.03 -12.01
C ARG A 106 -5.76 18.41 -11.19
N GLU A 107 -5.91 18.57 -9.86
CA GLU A 107 -4.81 18.89 -8.95
C GLU A 107 -3.96 17.65 -8.74
N ALA A 108 -4.62 16.50 -8.56
CA ALA A 108 -3.99 15.20 -8.42
C ALA A 108 -3.15 14.81 -9.65
N ALA A 109 -3.66 15.02 -10.88
CA ALA A 109 -2.94 14.67 -12.09
C ALA A 109 -1.58 15.37 -12.17
N ARG A 110 -1.53 16.68 -11.96
CA ARG A 110 -0.27 17.43 -11.96
C ARG A 110 0.72 16.95 -10.91
N GLU A 111 0.22 16.63 -9.72
CA GLU A 111 1.09 16.15 -8.63
C GLU A 111 1.60 14.74 -8.90
N VAL A 112 0.75 13.83 -9.40
CA VAL A 112 1.15 12.47 -9.79
C VAL A 112 2.19 12.52 -10.91
N GLU A 113 1.98 13.31 -11.97
CA GLU A 113 2.92 13.47 -13.08
C GLU A 113 4.26 14.03 -12.60
N ARG A 114 4.24 15.03 -11.72
CA ARG A 114 5.42 15.62 -11.12
C ARG A 114 6.21 14.59 -10.29
N LEU A 115 5.52 13.85 -9.41
CA LEU A 115 6.13 12.82 -8.60
C LEU A 115 6.65 11.64 -9.45
N ALA A 116 5.95 11.25 -10.49
CA ALA A 116 6.39 10.19 -11.41
C ALA A 116 7.70 10.58 -12.11
N GLY A 117 7.85 11.84 -12.52
CA GLY A 117 9.10 12.36 -13.07
C GLY A 117 10.28 12.29 -12.10
N LEU A 118 10.04 12.55 -10.82
CA LEU A 118 11.05 12.43 -9.75
C LEU A 118 11.33 10.98 -9.33
N ALA A 119 10.32 10.11 -9.40
CA ALA A 119 10.40 8.71 -8.97
C ALA A 119 11.11 7.82 -9.99
N SER A 120 10.93 8.08 -11.29
CA SER A 120 11.48 7.27 -12.37
C SER A 120 13.01 7.05 -12.26
N PRO A 121 13.85 8.07 -12.05
CA PRO A 121 15.29 7.86 -11.88
C PRO A 121 15.69 7.14 -10.58
N LEU A 122 14.78 7.03 -9.62
CA LEU A 122 14.95 6.30 -8.36
C LEU A 122 14.47 4.85 -8.45
N GLY A 123 13.85 4.45 -9.56
CA GLY A 123 13.25 3.13 -9.73
C GLY A 123 12.02 2.90 -8.86
N VAL A 124 11.34 3.96 -8.44
CA VAL A 124 10.13 3.92 -7.60
C VAL A 124 8.90 4.06 -8.50
N ALA A 125 7.93 3.16 -8.35
CA ALA A 125 6.65 3.28 -9.02
C ALA A 125 5.71 4.22 -8.25
N ILE A 126 4.82 4.92 -8.97
CA ILE A 126 3.74 5.69 -8.34
C ILE A 126 2.47 4.84 -8.37
N ALA A 127 1.84 4.66 -7.22
CA ALA A 127 0.54 4.00 -7.07
C ALA A 127 -0.51 5.02 -6.64
N VAL A 128 -1.58 5.16 -7.42
CA VAL A 128 -2.69 6.07 -7.10
C VAL A 128 -3.75 5.31 -6.31
N ASP A 129 -4.06 5.80 -5.12
CA ASP A 129 -5.18 5.31 -4.31
C ASP A 129 -6.38 6.25 -4.39
N SER A 130 -7.57 5.68 -4.33
CA SER A 130 -8.83 6.42 -4.29
C SER A 130 -9.18 6.80 -2.86
N SER A 131 -9.08 8.07 -2.54
CA SER A 131 -9.42 8.60 -1.22
C SER A 131 -10.65 9.50 -1.21
N SER A 132 -11.23 9.77 -2.37
CA SER A 132 -12.46 10.55 -2.52
C SER A 132 -13.54 9.74 -3.23
N ASP A 133 -14.81 10.01 -2.91
CA ASP A 133 -15.95 9.34 -3.55
C ASP A 133 -15.97 9.47 -5.06
N SER A 134 -15.38 10.55 -5.62
CA SER A 134 -15.29 10.76 -7.07
C SER A 134 -14.35 9.81 -7.80
N MET A 135 -13.42 9.19 -7.07
CA MET A 135 -12.44 8.23 -7.60
C MET A 135 -12.71 6.80 -7.12
N SER A 136 -13.73 6.60 -6.26
CA SER A 136 -14.10 5.30 -5.73
C SER A 136 -14.56 4.28 -6.77
N PRO A 137 -15.30 4.64 -7.83
CA PRO A 137 -15.59 3.70 -8.92
C PRO A 137 -14.29 3.29 -9.62
N ALA A 138 -14.05 2.00 -9.75
CA ALA A 138 -12.85 1.44 -10.39
C ALA A 138 -12.58 2.03 -11.78
N GLY A 139 -13.63 2.18 -12.61
CA GLY A 139 -13.50 2.78 -13.93
C GLY A 139 -13.07 4.26 -13.91
N SER A 140 -13.44 5.03 -12.90
CA SER A 140 -12.98 6.42 -12.75
C SER A 140 -11.50 6.48 -12.42
N LEU A 141 -11.01 5.56 -11.59
CA LEU A 141 -9.60 5.46 -11.23
C LEU A 141 -8.75 5.01 -12.43
N VAL A 142 -9.20 4.01 -13.18
CA VAL A 142 -8.57 3.58 -14.43
C VAL A 142 -8.49 4.74 -15.42
N HIS A 143 -9.63 5.40 -15.70
CA HIS A 143 -9.65 6.56 -16.60
C HIS A 143 -8.68 7.66 -16.13
N PHE A 144 -8.61 7.93 -14.82
CA PHE A 144 -7.66 8.91 -14.30
C PHE A 144 -6.22 8.51 -14.62
N VAL A 145 -5.82 7.28 -14.31
CA VAL A 145 -4.45 6.79 -14.55
C VAL A 145 -4.11 6.80 -16.04
N GLU A 146 -5.04 6.44 -16.91
CA GLU A 146 -4.86 6.43 -18.38
C GLU A 146 -4.73 7.84 -18.97
N THR A 147 -5.26 8.87 -18.31
CA THR A 147 -5.16 10.26 -18.78
C THR A 147 -3.89 10.97 -18.34
N LEU A 148 -3.07 10.35 -17.47
CA LEU A 148 -1.80 10.93 -17.03
C LEU A 148 -0.73 10.87 -18.12
N ASP A 149 0.04 11.92 -18.27
CA ASP A 149 1.26 11.93 -19.10
C ASP A 149 2.47 11.39 -18.30
N ALA A 150 2.24 10.29 -17.58
CA ALA A 150 3.27 9.65 -16.74
C ALA A 150 2.88 8.20 -16.44
N ALA A 151 3.90 7.36 -16.19
CA ALA A 151 3.67 5.99 -15.74
C ALA A 151 3.21 5.98 -14.26
N ALA A 152 1.98 5.56 -14.02
CA ALA A 152 1.43 5.31 -12.70
C ALA A 152 0.57 4.05 -12.72
N GLY A 153 0.49 3.37 -11.57
CA GLY A 153 -0.40 2.25 -11.37
C GLY A 153 -1.45 2.56 -10.30
N ILE A 154 -2.21 1.54 -9.91
CA ILE A 154 -3.30 1.64 -8.94
C ILE A 154 -2.92 0.91 -7.67
N CYS A 155 -3.12 1.58 -6.54
CA CYS A 155 -3.27 0.97 -5.22
C CYS A 155 -4.75 0.64 -5.02
N PHE A 156 -5.12 -0.63 -5.04
CA PHE A 156 -6.51 -1.06 -4.94
C PHE A 156 -6.92 -1.22 -3.48
N ASP A 157 -7.75 -0.31 -2.99
CA ASP A 157 -8.36 -0.41 -1.67
C ASP A 157 -9.65 -1.25 -1.73
N PHE A 158 -9.60 -2.44 -1.15
CA PHE A 158 -10.73 -3.36 -1.12
C PHE A 158 -11.94 -2.80 -0.38
N ALA A 159 -11.74 -2.01 0.67
CA ALA A 159 -12.85 -1.42 1.43
C ALA A 159 -13.54 -0.30 0.64
N HIS A 160 -12.78 0.51 -0.09
CA HIS A 160 -13.31 1.53 -0.99
C HIS A 160 -14.08 0.90 -2.16
N ALA A 161 -13.47 -0.08 -2.84
CA ALA A 161 -14.09 -0.77 -3.96
C ALA A 161 -15.40 -1.46 -3.57
N GLN A 162 -15.44 -2.13 -2.41
CA GLN A 162 -16.66 -2.78 -1.88
C GLN A 162 -17.82 -1.80 -1.68
N ARG A 163 -17.54 -0.54 -1.31
CA ARG A 163 -18.58 0.50 -1.21
C ARG A 163 -19.07 0.99 -2.57
N GLY A 164 -18.22 0.89 -3.58
CA GLY A 164 -18.50 1.34 -4.95
C GLY A 164 -19.36 0.38 -5.76
N GLY A 165 -19.53 -0.88 -5.34
CA GLY A 165 -20.32 -1.87 -6.08
C GLY A 165 -19.78 -3.31 -6.01
N ASP A 166 -19.84 -4.02 -7.14
CA ASP A 166 -19.33 -5.38 -7.25
C ASP A 166 -17.79 -5.39 -7.20
N LEU A 167 -17.27 -6.07 -6.20
CA LEU A 167 -15.83 -6.12 -5.94
C LEU A 167 -15.06 -6.92 -6.99
N VAL A 168 -15.66 -7.99 -7.53
CA VAL A 168 -15.05 -8.82 -8.57
C VAL A 168 -14.90 -8.02 -9.86
N ASP A 169 -15.98 -7.33 -10.27
CA ASP A 169 -15.97 -6.44 -11.43
C ASP A 169 -14.95 -5.30 -11.27
N ALA A 170 -14.86 -4.72 -10.07
CA ALA A 170 -13.86 -3.68 -9.77
C ALA A 170 -12.42 -4.21 -9.90
N ILE A 171 -12.11 -5.42 -9.41
CA ILE A 171 -10.79 -6.04 -9.54
C ILE A 171 -10.46 -6.29 -11.01
N GLU A 172 -11.39 -6.83 -11.78
CA GLU A 172 -11.20 -7.08 -13.22
C GLU A 172 -11.00 -5.76 -13.99
N THR A 173 -11.71 -4.70 -13.61
CA THR A 173 -11.59 -3.37 -14.22
C THR A 173 -10.20 -2.75 -14.03
N VAL A 174 -9.60 -2.86 -12.83
CA VAL A 174 -8.28 -2.25 -12.56
C VAL A 174 -7.11 -3.13 -12.97
N SER A 175 -7.34 -4.32 -13.49
CA SER A 175 -6.35 -5.40 -13.63
C SER A 175 -5.05 -4.99 -14.32
N GLU A 176 -5.10 -4.21 -15.40
CA GLU A 176 -3.92 -3.79 -16.16
C GLU A 176 -3.06 -2.75 -15.44
N HIS A 177 -3.63 -2.04 -14.46
CA HIS A 177 -2.96 -0.98 -13.71
C HIS A 177 -2.69 -1.34 -12.25
N LEU A 178 -3.11 -2.53 -11.79
CA LEU A 178 -3.02 -2.95 -10.40
C LEU A 178 -1.58 -3.29 -10.00
N ILE A 179 -0.98 -2.48 -9.12
CA ILE A 179 0.42 -2.68 -8.67
C ILE A 179 0.58 -2.91 -7.18
N THR A 180 -0.38 -2.48 -6.36
CA THR A 180 -0.41 -2.76 -4.91
C THR A 180 -1.85 -2.77 -4.39
N THR A 181 -2.06 -3.22 -3.15
CA THR A 181 -3.40 -3.32 -2.57
C THR A 181 -3.42 -2.87 -1.12
N HIS A 182 -4.54 -2.25 -0.70
CA HIS A 182 -4.88 -1.99 0.69
C HIS A 182 -6.01 -2.93 1.15
N VAL A 183 -5.72 -3.74 2.18
CA VAL A 183 -6.61 -4.77 2.71
C VAL A 183 -7.16 -4.34 4.07
N PRO A 184 -8.48 -4.23 4.23
CA PRO A 184 -9.08 -3.99 5.53
C PRO A 184 -9.11 -5.28 6.37
N VAL A 185 -9.12 -5.12 7.70
CA VAL A 185 -9.24 -6.26 8.64
C VAL A 185 -10.70 -6.55 9.00
N ASP A 186 -11.49 -5.50 9.15
CA ASP A 186 -12.88 -5.58 9.59
C ASP A 186 -13.82 -5.16 8.43
N SER A 187 -14.09 -6.07 7.50
CA SER A 187 -15.05 -5.83 6.43
C SER A 187 -15.85 -7.10 6.10
N ALA A 188 -17.09 -6.91 5.63
CA ALA A 188 -17.95 -7.98 5.15
C ALA A 188 -17.63 -8.37 3.70
N ILE A 189 -16.33 -8.47 3.35
CA ILE A 189 -15.89 -8.84 2.02
C ILE A 189 -16.01 -10.36 1.81
N ASP A 190 -16.54 -10.77 0.66
CA ASP A 190 -16.45 -12.14 0.17
C ASP A 190 -15.03 -12.42 -0.35
N TRP A 191 -14.12 -12.73 0.59
CA TRP A 191 -12.73 -12.98 0.28
C TRP A 191 -12.48 -14.16 -0.67
N PRO A 192 -13.22 -15.29 -0.63
CA PRO A 192 -13.09 -16.34 -1.64
C PRO A 192 -13.26 -15.82 -3.06
N SER A 193 -14.34 -15.10 -3.34
CA SER A 193 -14.59 -14.53 -4.67
C SER A 193 -13.56 -13.47 -5.05
N ALA A 194 -13.24 -12.55 -4.13
CA ALA A 194 -12.25 -11.48 -4.36
C ALA A 194 -10.86 -12.06 -4.66
N LEU A 195 -10.36 -13.03 -3.88
CA LEU A 195 -9.04 -13.63 -4.10
C LEU A 195 -8.99 -14.46 -5.38
N THR A 196 -10.10 -15.11 -5.76
CA THR A 196 -10.20 -15.79 -7.07
C THR A 196 -10.08 -14.80 -8.22
N ALA A 197 -10.73 -13.64 -8.13
CA ALA A 197 -10.61 -12.58 -9.12
C ALA A 197 -9.17 -12.04 -9.20
N VAL A 198 -8.53 -11.76 -8.04
CA VAL A 198 -7.13 -11.32 -7.96
C VAL A 198 -6.17 -12.30 -8.63
N GLN A 199 -6.39 -13.62 -8.43
CA GLN A 199 -5.57 -14.66 -9.10
C GLN A 199 -5.83 -14.70 -10.60
N LYS A 200 -7.10 -14.59 -11.02
CA LYS A 200 -7.51 -14.62 -12.44
C LYS A 200 -6.90 -13.45 -13.23
N VAL A 201 -6.80 -12.26 -12.64
CA VAL A 201 -6.15 -11.10 -13.27
C VAL A 201 -4.62 -11.16 -13.20
N GLY A 202 -4.04 -12.17 -12.55
CA GLY A 202 -2.60 -12.37 -12.51
C GLY A 202 -1.84 -11.43 -11.58
N TYR A 203 -2.53 -10.78 -10.62
CA TYR A 203 -1.83 -9.94 -9.66
C TYR A 203 -0.90 -10.76 -8.77
N GLU A 204 0.37 -10.38 -8.71
CA GLU A 204 1.43 -11.06 -7.95
C GLU A 204 2.02 -10.20 -6.82
N GLY A 205 1.58 -8.98 -6.67
CA GLY A 205 2.03 -8.04 -5.64
C GLY A 205 1.62 -8.45 -4.21
N PRO A 206 2.09 -7.73 -3.19
CA PRO A 206 1.76 -8.00 -1.80
C PRO A 206 0.33 -7.57 -1.45
N PHE A 207 -0.19 -8.17 -0.39
CA PHE A 207 -1.39 -7.69 0.30
C PHE A 207 -0.96 -6.85 1.50
N VAL A 208 -1.18 -5.54 1.45
CA VAL A 208 -0.84 -4.60 2.53
C VAL A 208 -2.08 -4.32 3.38
N PHE A 209 -2.04 -4.72 4.64
CA PHE A 209 -3.11 -4.40 5.60
C PHE A 209 -3.03 -2.93 5.99
N ASP A 210 -3.94 -2.12 5.43
CA ASP A 210 -4.09 -0.71 5.80
C ASP A 210 -5.18 -0.54 6.85
N ILE A 211 -4.76 -0.27 8.09
CA ILE A 211 -5.62 -0.30 9.25
C ILE A 211 -5.41 0.97 10.06
N ALA A 212 -6.45 1.78 10.20
CA ALA A 212 -6.38 2.97 11.05
C ALA A 212 -6.22 2.59 12.53
N GLY A 213 -5.33 3.27 13.24
CA GLY A 213 -5.00 3.04 14.64
C GLY A 213 -6.11 3.43 15.64
N ARG A 214 -7.30 2.85 15.48
CA ARG A 214 -8.46 3.09 16.38
C ARG A 214 -8.56 2.10 17.54
N MET A 215 -7.78 1.02 17.51
CA MET A 215 -7.79 -0.07 18.49
C MET A 215 -6.36 -0.32 18.99
N ALA A 216 -6.23 -1.16 20.02
CA ALA A 216 -4.91 -1.60 20.47
C ALA A 216 -4.17 -2.29 19.32
N ALA A 217 -2.96 -1.81 18.99
CA ALA A 217 -2.18 -2.27 17.84
C ALA A 217 -1.99 -3.79 17.84
N LYS A 218 -1.67 -4.37 18.99
CA LYS A 218 -1.49 -5.82 19.15
C LYS A 218 -2.74 -6.62 18.78
N GLU A 219 -3.93 -6.18 19.18
CA GLU A 219 -5.18 -6.85 18.86
C GLU A 219 -5.47 -6.75 17.35
N THR A 220 -5.20 -5.60 16.77
CA THR A 220 -5.36 -5.35 15.34
C THR A 220 -4.41 -6.21 14.52
N LEU A 221 -3.15 -6.32 14.91
CA LEU A 221 -2.17 -7.21 14.26
C LEU A 221 -2.56 -8.69 14.37
N GLN A 222 -3.12 -9.11 15.51
CA GLN A 222 -3.65 -10.47 15.65
C GLN A 222 -4.81 -10.75 14.69
N ARG A 223 -5.69 -9.76 14.46
CA ARG A 223 -6.78 -9.87 13.48
C ARG A 223 -6.22 -9.93 12.06
N ALA A 224 -5.31 -9.03 11.70
CA ALA A 224 -4.64 -9.02 10.40
C ALA A 224 -3.93 -10.36 10.11
N ARG A 225 -3.24 -10.92 11.10
CA ARG A 225 -2.63 -12.24 11.00
C ARG A 225 -3.65 -13.35 10.69
N ARG A 226 -4.83 -13.35 11.35
CA ARG A 226 -5.89 -14.35 11.06
C ARG A 226 -6.42 -14.22 9.63
N VAL A 227 -6.59 -12.97 9.15
CA VAL A 227 -7.01 -12.73 7.76
C VAL A 227 -5.93 -13.22 6.79
N ARG A 228 -4.65 -12.94 7.05
CA ARG A 228 -3.52 -13.44 6.27
C ARG A 228 -3.53 -14.98 6.20
N GLU A 229 -3.62 -15.66 7.34
CA GLU A 229 -3.66 -17.13 7.40
C GLU A 229 -4.86 -17.71 6.61
N ARG A 230 -5.98 -17.00 6.57
CA ARG A 230 -7.13 -17.35 5.72
C ARG A 230 -6.81 -17.15 4.24
N PHE A 231 -6.16 -16.06 3.86
CA PHE A 231 -5.74 -15.78 2.48
C PHE A 231 -4.75 -16.84 1.98
N GLU A 232 -3.75 -17.18 2.77
CA GLU A 232 -2.78 -18.23 2.44
C GLU A 232 -3.49 -19.56 2.10
N LYS A 233 -4.50 -19.95 2.89
CA LYS A 233 -5.29 -21.16 2.64
C LYS A 233 -6.10 -21.06 1.33
N LEU A 234 -6.80 -19.94 1.13
CA LEU A 234 -7.63 -19.75 -0.08
C LEU A 234 -6.79 -19.71 -1.34
N LEU A 235 -5.64 -19.01 -1.32
CA LEU A 235 -4.74 -18.91 -2.45
C LEU A 235 -4.05 -20.25 -2.79
N CYS A 236 -3.82 -21.12 -1.80
CA CYS A 236 -3.29 -22.47 -2.05
C CYS A 236 -4.33 -23.47 -2.56
N MET A 237 -5.63 -23.26 -2.30
CA MET A 237 -6.70 -24.17 -2.71
C MET A 237 -7.16 -23.94 -4.15
N SER A 238 -6.76 -22.85 -4.78
CA SER A 238 -7.19 -22.44 -6.13
C SER A 238 -6.22 -22.90 -7.24
N ILE A 239 -5.28 -23.78 -6.92
CA ILE A 239 -4.34 -24.47 -7.82
C ILE A 239 -4.78 -25.91 -7.99
#